data_3cc710e1470baa791d8714bd5ce97b3e
#
_entry.id   3cc710e1470baa791d8714bd5ce97b3e
#
_cell.length_a   1.000
_cell.length_b   1.000
_cell.length_c   1.000
_cell.angle_alpha   90.00
_cell.angle_beta   90.00
_cell.angle_gamma   90.00
#
_symmetry.space_group_name_H-M   'P 1'
#
loop_
_entity.id
_entity.type
_entity.pdbx_description
1 polymer ?
#
loop_
_entity_poly.entity_id
_entity_poly.type
_entity_poly.pdbx_seq_one_letter_code
_entity_poly.pdbx_strand_id
1 'polypeptide(L)'
;MLFAIRKELVLRATDFEGQSVETIYFGGGTPSLLSNEELQVMIDTIYKCYHVIKNPEITLEANPDDLTKDRIIELSQSSINRLSIGIQSFINDHLIMMNRAHNSEEATKCLKHATKYFDNISIDLIYGIPGMNLTTWHDNLHTAFNFGVNHISSYALTVEPKTALHNFIDKGLYPPLDEEVARQHFEHLIIKQKNAGLCTMRPLILVSQSIFLFIIRDIGKEDLIWVLGLRHIHFIMANAVGIFAII
;
A
#
# COMPACT_ATOMS: atom_id res chain seq x y z
N MET A 1 -11.79 -13.93 11.90
CA MET A 1 -10.55 -13.16 11.77
C MET A 1 -10.61 -11.89 12.64
N LEU A 2 -11.49 -10.93 12.44
CA LEU A 2 -11.57 -9.68 13.21
C LEU A 2 -11.65 -9.86 14.73
N PHE A 3 -12.40 -10.87 15.19
CA PHE A 3 -12.42 -11.23 16.62
C PHE A 3 -11.04 -11.58 17.17
N ALA A 4 -10.22 -12.33 16.40
CA ALA A 4 -8.88 -12.72 16.83
C ALA A 4 -7.94 -11.50 16.90
N ILE A 5 -7.99 -10.61 15.90
CA ILE A 5 -7.21 -9.36 15.88
C ILE A 5 -7.60 -8.46 17.07
N ARG A 6 -8.90 -8.30 17.33
CA ARG A 6 -9.37 -7.53 18.50
C ARG A 6 -8.89 -8.13 19.82
N LYS A 7 -8.92 -9.45 19.95
CA LYS A 7 -8.40 -10.13 21.14
C LYS A 7 -6.90 -9.90 21.30
N GLU A 8 -6.14 -9.95 20.21
CA GLU A 8 -4.71 -9.68 20.22
C GLU A 8 -4.42 -8.21 20.61
N LEU A 9 -5.15 -7.23 20.06
CA LEU A 9 -5.06 -5.84 20.47
C LEU A 9 -5.21 -5.68 21.99
N VAL A 10 -6.22 -6.30 22.58
CA VAL A 10 -6.45 -6.22 24.04
C VAL A 10 -5.32 -6.89 24.82
N LEU A 11 -4.85 -8.07 24.38
CA LEU A 11 -3.80 -8.82 25.09
C LEU A 11 -2.45 -8.13 25.05
N ARG A 12 -2.16 -7.39 23.95
CA ARG A 12 -0.86 -6.72 23.75
C ARG A 12 -0.85 -5.25 24.17
N ALA A 13 -1.92 -4.75 24.77
CA ALA A 13 -2.00 -3.35 25.17
C ALA A 13 -0.86 -2.97 26.14
N THR A 14 -0.43 -3.87 27.01
CA THR A 14 0.68 -3.66 27.95
C THR A 14 2.05 -3.51 27.27
N ASP A 15 2.22 -4.06 26.06
CA ASP A 15 3.48 -3.94 25.30
C ASP A 15 3.74 -2.47 24.88
N PHE A 16 2.70 -1.63 24.91
CA PHE A 16 2.73 -0.22 24.50
C PHE A 16 2.59 0.76 25.68
N GLU A 17 2.75 0.29 26.90
CA GLU A 17 2.62 1.14 28.09
C GLU A 17 3.62 2.31 28.04
N GLY A 18 3.12 3.52 28.21
CA GLY A 18 3.92 4.75 28.12
C GLY A 18 4.22 5.25 26.72
N GLN A 19 3.71 4.58 25.67
CA GLN A 19 3.88 4.98 24.27
C GLN A 19 2.60 5.59 23.69
N SER A 20 2.75 6.53 22.75
CA SER A 20 1.61 7.13 22.03
C SER A 20 1.51 6.54 20.62
N VAL A 21 0.31 6.12 20.23
CA VAL A 21 0.02 5.65 18.87
C VAL A 21 -0.23 6.86 17.97
N GLU A 22 0.61 7.05 16.99
CA GLU A 22 0.52 8.14 16.01
C GLU A 22 -0.15 7.71 14.70
N THR A 23 -0.03 6.42 14.34
CA THR A 23 -0.58 5.87 13.10
C THR A 23 -1.33 4.57 13.34
N ILE A 24 -2.43 4.37 12.60
CA ILE A 24 -3.18 3.12 12.53
C ILE A 24 -3.26 2.73 11.06
N TYR A 25 -2.88 1.50 10.73
CA TYR A 25 -2.85 1.05 9.36
C TYR A 25 -3.59 -0.27 9.20
N PHE A 26 -4.64 -0.27 8.39
CA PHE A 26 -5.37 -1.46 7.98
C PHE A 26 -4.80 -1.96 6.66
N GLY A 27 -4.11 -3.09 6.70
CA GLY A 27 -3.41 -3.65 5.56
C GLY A 27 -3.40 -5.18 5.56
N GLY A 28 -2.84 -5.76 4.48
CA GLY A 28 -2.82 -7.20 4.25
C GLY A 28 -4.19 -7.73 3.83
N GLY A 29 -4.25 -8.82 3.07
CA GLY A 29 -5.51 -9.26 2.50
C GLY A 29 -6.22 -8.15 1.70
N THR A 30 -7.45 -7.83 2.04
CA THR A 30 -8.24 -6.79 1.36
C THR A 30 -9.11 -6.03 2.38
N PRO A 31 -8.55 -5.11 3.17
CA PRO A 31 -9.29 -4.43 4.24
C PRO A 31 -10.39 -3.49 3.73
N SER A 32 -10.35 -3.07 2.46
CA SER A 32 -11.42 -2.29 1.81
C SER A 32 -12.78 -3.01 1.75
N LEU A 33 -12.79 -4.34 1.90
CA LEU A 33 -14.01 -5.15 1.97
C LEU A 33 -14.72 -5.09 3.33
N LEU A 34 -14.08 -4.56 4.36
CA LEU A 34 -14.70 -4.39 5.67
C LEU A 34 -15.77 -3.30 5.63
N SER A 35 -16.86 -3.52 6.35
CA SER A 35 -17.87 -2.47 6.54
C SER A 35 -17.33 -1.34 7.44
N ASN A 36 -17.97 -0.17 7.39
CA ASN A 36 -17.61 0.93 8.27
C ASN A 36 -17.79 0.57 9.76
N GLU A 37 -18.79 -0.24 10.08
CA GLU A 37 -19.04 -0.74 11.45
C GLU A 37 -17.90 -1.65 11.91
N GLU A 38 -17.41 -2.53 11.03
CA GLU A 38 -16.29 -3.43 11.34
C GLU A 38 -15.00 -2.63 11.56
N LEU A 39 -14.70 -1.66 10.69
CA LEU A 39 -13.57 -0.74 10.85
C LEU A 39 -13.70 0.06 12.16
N GLN A 40 -14.88 0.62 12.44
CA GLN A 40 -15.11 1.42 13.64
C GLN A 40 -14.92 0.60 14.92
N VAL A 41 -15.42 -0.65 14.96
CA VAL A 41 -15.22 -1.56 16.10
C VAL A 41 -13.73 -1.83 16.36
N MET A 42 -12.91 -1.94 15.32
CA MET A 42 -11.46 -2.09 15.44
C MET A 42 -10.81 -0.81 15.98
N ILE A 43 -11.17 0.34 15.42
CA ILE A 43 -10.68 1.66 15.84
C ILE A 43 -11.05 1.93 17.30
N ASP A 44 -12.31 1.69 17.70
CA ASP A 44 -12.76 1.85 19.09
C ASP A 44 -11.99 0.96 20.06
N THR A 45 -11.64 -0.28 19.64
CA THR A 45 -10.82 -1.18 20.45
C THR A 45 -9.41 -0.59 20.64
N ILE A 46 -8.82 -0.02 19.60
CA ILE A 46 -7.50 0.64 19.67
C ILE A 46 -7.56 1.84 20.62
N TYR A 47 -8.52 2.73 20.46
CA TYR A 47 -8.66 3.92 21.32
C TYR A 47 -8.94 3.57 22.79
N LYS A 48 -9.59 2.41 23.03
CA LYS A 48 -9.85 1.91 24.40
C LYS A 48 -8.60 1.36 25.08
N CYS A 49 -7.72 0.71 24.31
CA CYS A 49 -6.59 -0.05 24.83
C CYS A 49 -5.26 0.69 24.77
N TYR A 50 -5.14 1.71 23.94
CA TYR A 50 -3.89 2.41 23.65
C TYR A 50 -4.05 3.92 23.80
N HIS A 51 -2.95 4.60 24.12
CA HIS A 51 -2.91 6.05 24.10
C HIS A 51 -2.71 6.55 22.66
N VAL A 52 -3.81 6.89 21.99
CA VAL A 52 -3.79 7.42 20.61
C VAL A 52 -3.69 8.94 20.66
N ILE A 53 -2.82 9.56 19.85
CA ILE A 53 -2.73 11.01 19.75
C ILE A 53 -4.02 11.62 19.20
N LYS A 54 -4.18 12.95 19.34
CA LYS A 54 -5.42 13.66 18.98
C LYS A 54 -5.80 13.53 17.49
N ASN A 55 -4.80 13.53 16.59
CA ASN A 55 -5.00 13.46 15.14
C ASN A 55 -4.10 12.38 14.54
N PRO A 56 -4.41 11.09 14.75
CA PRO A 56 -3.61 10.02 14.19
C PRO A 56 -3.82 9.91 12.68
N GLU A 57 -2.81 9.40 11.96
CA GLU A 57 -3.00 8.95 10.60
C GLU A 57 -3.69 7.57 10.62
N ILE A 58 -4.86 7.46 9.99
CA ILE A 58 -5.60 6.19 9.90
C ILE A 58 -5.71 5.80 8.43
N THR A 59 -4.90 4.82 8.04
CA THR A 59 -4.77 4.36 6.66
C THR A 59 -5.59 3.10 6.40
N LEU A 60 -6.25 3.05 5.24
CA LEU A 60 -6.89 1.86 4.70
C LEU A 60 -6.28 1.49 3.36
N GLU A 61 -5.77 0.25 3.24
CA GLU A 61 -5.42 -0.34 1.93
C GLU A 61 -6.67 -0.70 1.15
N ALA A 62 -6.65 -0.46 -0.15
CA ALA A 62 -7.77 -0.75 -1.03
C ALA A 62 -7.32 -1.07 -2.45
N ASN A 63 -8.15 -1.87 -3.17
CA ASN A 63 -8.04 -2.02 -4.61
C ASN A 63 -9.00 -1.06 -5.32
N PRO A 64 -8.70 -0.62 -6.56
CA PRO A 64 -9.59 0.26 -7.31
C PRO A 64 -11.00 -0.28 -7.52
N ASP A 65 -11.14 -1.58 -7.69
CA ASP A 65 -12.43 -2.28 -7.88
C ASP A 65 -13.32 -2.29 -6.61
N ASP A 66 -12.73 -2.17 -5.42
CA ASP A 66 -13.46 -2.05 -4.15
C ASP A 66 -13.92 -0.62 -3.87
N LEU A 67 -13.26 0.38 -4.47
CA LEU A 67 -13.46 1.80 -4.22
C LEU A 67 -14.46 2.44 -5.22
N THR A 68 -15.71 2.02 -5.13
CA THR A 68 -16.79 2.74 -5.84
C THR A 68 -16.90 4.18 -5.32
N LYS A 69 -17.53 5.06 -6.10
CA LYS A 69 -17.76 6.45 -5.68
C LYS A 69 -18.46 6.52 -4.31
N ASP A 70 -19.50 5.70 -4.13
CA ASP A 70 -20.28 5.70 -2.88
C ASP A 70 -19.43 5.18 -1.72
N ARG A 71 -18.62 4.13 -1.94
CA ARG A 71 -17.69 3.62 -0.94
C ARG A 71 -16.64 4.66 -0.52
N ILE A 72 -16.10 5.42 -1.46
CA ILE A 72 -15.16 6.52 -1.16
C ILE A 72 -15.84 7.59 -0.28
N ILE A 73 -17.09 7.95 -0.60
CA ILE A 73 -17.85 8.92 0.21
C ILE A 73 -18.09 8.39 1.62
N GLU A 74 -18.50 7.14 1.76
CA GLU A 74 -18.70 6.50 3.07
C GLU A 74 -17.41 6.48 3.90
N LEU A 75 -16.29 6.10 3.29
CA LEU A 75 -15.00 6.09 3.95
C LEU A 75 -14.56 7.50 4.37
N SER A 76 -14.81 8.51 3.56
CA SER A 76 -14.46 9.90 3.89
C SER A 76 -15.26 10.46 5.07
N GLN A 77 -16.39 9.84 5.43
CA GLN A 77 -17.21 10.18 6.59
C GLN A 77 -16.88 9.33 7.83
N SER A 78 -15.95 8.41 7.69
CA SER A 78 -15.45 7.55 8.78
C SER A 78 -14.22 8.15 9.46
N SER A 79 -13.59 7.37 10.33
CA SER A 79 -12.32 7.74 10.95
C SER A 79 -11.10 7.57 10.01
N ILE A 80 -11.28 6.96 8.83
CA ILE A 80 -10.20 6.80 7.85
C ILE A 80 -9.87 8.16 7.24
N ASN A 81 -8.59 8.55 7.30
CA ASN A 81 -8.13 9.83 6.75
C ASN A 81 -7.00 9.70 5.72
N ARG A 82 -6.58 8.46 5.41
CA ARG A 82 -5.63 8.14 4.35
C ARG A 82 -6.04 6.87 3.60
N LEU A 83 -5.89 6.89 2.27
CA LEU A 83 -6.05 5.70 1.43
C LEU A 83 -4.69 5.27 0.86
N SER A 84 -4.43 3.95 0.83
CA SER A 84 -3.33 3.34 0.08
C SER A 84 -3.94 2.46 -1.01
N ILE A 85 -3.82 2.87 -2.27
CA ILE A 85 -4.58 2.27 -3.38
C ILE A 85 -3.67 1.49 -4.29
N GLY A 86 -3.91 0.20 -4.44
CA GLY A 86 -3.15 -0.72 -5.28
C GLY A 86 -3.45 -0.55 -6.77
N ILE A 87 -2.99 0.55 -7.39
CA ILE A 87 -3.19 0.86 -8.83
C ILE A 87 -2.40 -0.11 -9.70
N GLN A 88 -1.17 -0.38 -9.35
CA GLN A 88 -0.18 -1.23 -10.00
C GLN A 88 0.27 -0.73 -11.37
N SER A 89 -0.64 -0.38 -12.28
CA SER A 89 -0.37 0.20 -13.59
C SER A 89 -1.60 0.94 -14.13
N PHE A 90 -1.39 1.90 -15.02
CA PHE A 90 -2.46 2.53 -15.83
C PHE A 90 -2.58 1.92 -17.23
N ILE A 91 -2.06 0.71 -17.44
CA ILE A 91 -2.06 0.02 -18.74
C ILE A 91 -2.73 -1.34 -18.58
N ASN A 92 -3.78 -1.60 -19.38
CA ASN A 92 -4.58 -2.81 -19.28
C ASN A 92 -3.77 -4.10 -19.43
N ASP A 93 -2.86 -4.17 -20.40
CA ASP A 93 -2.06 -5.36 -20.64
C ASP A 93 -1.20 -5.73 -19.42
N HIS A 94 -0.68 -4.74 -18.71
CA HIS A 94 0.06 -4.95 -17.46
C HIS A 94 -0.85 -5.48 -16.34
N LEU A 95 -2.05 -4.91 -16.20
CA LEU A 95 -3.02 -5.35 -15.19
C LEU A 95 -3.49 -6.77 -15.45
N ILE A 96 -3.77 -7.12 -16.72
CA ILE A 96 -4.12 -8.49 -17.13
C ILE A 96 -2.98 -9.46 -16.82
N MET A 97 -1.73 -9.11 -17.18
CA MET A 97 -0.56 -9.94 -16.91
C MET A 97 -0.38 -10.22 -15.40
N MET A 98 -0.64 -9.22 -14.56
CA MET A 98 -0.57 -9.33 -13.10
C MET A 98 -1.85 -9.93 -12.48
N ASN A 99 -2.81 -10.37 -13.30
CA ASN A 99 -4.11 -10.93 -12.87
C ASN A 99 -4.87 -10.00 -11.92
N ARG A 100 -4.88 -8.68 -12.21
CA ARG A 100 -5.64 -7.70 -11.43
C ARG A 100 -7.11 -7.73 -11.84
N ALA A 101 -8.00 -7.52 -10.85
CA ALA A 101 -9.45 -7.52 -11.07
C ALA A 101 -9.91 -6.25 -11.79
N HIS A 102 -9.27 -5.11 -11.51
CA HIS A 102 -9.57 -3.81 -12.12
C HIS A 102 -8.81 -3.59 -13.44
N ASN A 103 -9.31 -2.68 -14.26
CA ASN A 103 -8.69 -2.17 -15.47
C ASN A 103 -8.21 -0.72 -15.30
N SER A 104 -7.53 -0.17 -16.33
CA SER A 104 -6.95 1.18 -16.28
C SER A 104 -8.00 2.31 -16.18
N GLU A 105 -9.19 2.09 -16.73
CA GLU A 105 -10.29 3.05 -16.64
C GLU A 105 -10.85 3.10 -15.22
N GLU A 106 -11.02 1.94 -14.57
CA GLU A 106 -11.46 1.82 -13.19
C GLU A 106 -10.44 2.44 -12.24
N ALA A 107 -9.14 2.16 -12.42
CA ALA A 107 -8.06 2.80 -11.68
C ALA A 107 -8.10 4.33 -11.78
N THR A 108 -8.27 4.85 -12.99
CA THR A 108 -8.36 6.29 -13.27
C THR A 108 -9.60 6.91 -12.62
N LYS A 109 -10.77 6.26 -12.73
CA LYS A 109 -12.03 6.72 -12.11
C LYS A 109 -11.94 6.71 -10.60
N CYS A 110 -11.37 5.64 -10.03
CA CYS A 110 -11.14 5.53 -8.60
C CYS A 110 -10.32 6.72 -8.07
N LEU A 111 -9.15 6.99 -8.64
CA LEU A 111 -8.31 8.13 -8.24
C LEU A 111 -9.01 9.48 -8.42
N LYS A 112 -9.71 9.68 -9.54
CA LYS A 112 -10.48 10.91 -9.79
C LYS A 112 -11.57 11.15 -8.72
N HIS A 113 -12.11 10.11 -8.13
CA HIS A 113 -13.05 10.24 -7.04
C HIS A 113 -12.32 10.37 -5.69
N ALA A 114 -11.33 9.53 -5.42
CA ALA A 114 -10.59 9.54 -4.16
C ALA A 114 -9.96 10.92 -3.87
N THR A 115 -9.32 11.54 -4.85
CA THR A 115 -8.69 12.88 -4.72
C THR A 115 -9.68 14.03 -4.46
N LYS A 116 -10.99 13.81 -4.54
CA LYS A 116 -12.00 14.81 -4.17
C LYS A 116 -12.38 14.76 -2.69
N TYR A 117 -12.15 13.64 -2.03
CA TYR A 117 -12.63 13.38 -0.68
C TYR A 117 -11.50 13.10 0.30
N PHE A 118 -10.30 12.77 -0.20
CA PHE A 118 -9.12 12.50 0.61
C PHE A 118 -7.95 13.37 0.15
N ASP A 119 -7.36 14.10 1.09
CA ASP A 119 -6.16 14.90 0.85
C ASP A 119 -4.87 14.08 0.99
N ASN A 120 -4.94 12.90 1.63
CA ASN A 120 -3.79 12.02 1.85
C ASN A 120 -4.00 10.68 1.15
N ILE A 121 -3.36 10.51 -0.01
CA ILE A 121 -3.46 9.31 -0.83
C ILE A 121 -2.06 8.80 -1.18
N SER A 122 -1.85 7.51 -0.93
CA SER A 122 -0.75 6.73 -1.48
C SER A 122 -1.25 5.84 -2.60
N ILE A 123 -0.45 5.65 -3.64
CA ILE A 123 -0.70 4.63 -4.65
C ILE A 123 0.49 3.70 -4.80
N ASP A 124 0.20 2.45 -5.13
CA ASP A 124 1.22 1.47 -5.44
C ASP A 124 1.34 1.31 -6.96
N LEU A 125 2.57 1.34 -7.47
CA LEU A 125 2.91 1.09 -8.87
C LEU A 125 3.94 -0.02 -8.98
N ILE A 126 3.84 -0.83 -10.03
CA ILE A 126 4.78 -1.92 -10.31
C ILE A 126 5.56 -1.58 -11.58
N TYR A 127 6.89 -1.71 -11.50
CA TYR A 127 7.81 -1.55 -12.63
C TYR A 127 8.55 -2.85 -12.94
N GLY A 128 9.33 -2.87 -14.04
CA GLY A 128 10.02 -4.10 -14.46
C GLY A 128 9.09 -5.17 -15.01
N ILE A 129 7.88 -4.79 -15.42
CA ILE A 129 6.89 -5.70 -16.03
C ILE A 129 7.41 -6.13 -17.40
N PRO A 130 7.34 -7.42 -17.78
CA PRO A 130 7.71 -7.90 -19.09
C PRO A 130 7.05 -7.08 -20.21
N GLY A 131 7.84 -6.56 -21.16
CA GLY A 131 7.34 -5.71 -22.24
C GLY A 131 7.16 -4.23 -21.89
N MET A 132 7.26 -3.84 -20.63
CA MET A 132 7.26 -2.43 -20.23
C MET A 132 8.59 -1.79 -20.65
N ASN A 133 8.52 -0.77 -21.49
CA ASN A 133 9.69 0.06 -21.81
C ASN A 133 9.74 1.32 -20.93
N LEU A 134 10.82 2.09 -21.01
CA LEU A 134 11.03 3.27 -20.19
C LEU A 134 10.01 4.37 -20.46
N THR A 135 9.51 4.51 -21.69
CA THR A 135 8.45 5.47 -22.04
C THR A 135 7.14 5.09 -21.34
N THR A 136 6.76 3.84 -21.41
CA THR A 136 5.58 3.29 -20.75
C THR A 136 5.63 3.48 -19.23
N TRP A 137 6.80 3.24 -18.63
CA TRP A 137 7.01 3.52 -17.20
C TRP A 137 6.90 5.01 -16.88
N HIS A 138 7.50 5.85 -17.71
CA HIS A 138 7.38 7.30 -17.59
C HIS A 138 5.90 7.76 -17.60
N ASP A 139 5.10 7.22 -18.53
CA ASP A 139 3.67 7.59 -18.66
C ASP A 139 2.85 7.16 -17.44
N ASN A 140 3.15 5.99 -16.85
CA ASN A 140 2.56 5.58 -15.56
C ASN A 140 2.87 6.59 -14.45
N LEU A 141 4.14 6.97 -14.28
CA LEU A 141 4.54 7.96 -13.28
C LEU A 141 3.91 9.34 -13.55
N HIS A 142 3.91 9.78 -14.80
CA HIS A 142 3.33 11.06 -15.19
C HIS A 142 1.82 11.10 -14.90
N THR A 143 1.11 10.01 -15.18
CA THR A 143 -0.31 9.88 -14.85
C THR A 143 -0.54 9.98 -13.35
N ALA A 144 0.26 9.26 -12.54
CA ALA A 144 0.19 9.32 -11.09
C ALA A 144 0.41 10.74 -10.55
N PHE A 145 1.45 11.42 -11.02
CA PHE A 145 1.77 12.81 -10.61
C PHE A 145 0.65 13.80 -10.98
N ASN A 146 0.02 13.62 -12.13
CA ASN A 146 -1.09 14.50 -12.57
C ASN A 146 -2.34 14.39 -11.69
N PHE A 147 -2.51 13.28 -10.96
CA PHE A 147 -3.58 13.16 -9.97
C PHE A 147 -3.26 13.90 -8.66
N GLY A 148 -2.04 14.39 -8.48
CA GLY A 148 -1.64 15.11 -7.27
C GLY A 148 -1.59 14.22 -6.04
N VAL A 149 -1.34 12.91 -6.19
CA VAL A 149 -1.17 12.02 -5.04
C VAL A 149 0.07 12.38 -4.22
N ASN A 150 -0.04 12.26 -2.91
CA ASN A 150 1.02 12.68 -1.99
C ASN A 150 2.18 11.69 -1.93
N HIS A 151 1.90 10.42 -2.24
CA HIS A 151 2.83 9.33 -2.06
C HIS A 151 2.68 8.28 -3.17
N ILE A 152 3.81 7.79 -3.67
CA ILE A 152 3.86 6.66 -4.61
C ILE A 152 4.81 5.61 -4.03
N SER A 153 4.29 4.42 -3.74
CA SER A 153 5.08 3.23 -3.47
C SER A 153 5.34 2.52 -4.80
N SER A 154 6.59 2.21 -5.10
CA SER A 154 6.94 1.52 -6.35
C SER A 154 7.73 0.26 -6.09
N TYR A 155 7.30 -0.82 -6.72
CA TYR A 155 7.84 -2.16 -6.52
C TYR A 155 8.33 -2.74 -7.86
N ALA A 156 9.49 -3.41 -7.84
CA ALA A 156 9.88 -4.23 -8.97
C ALA A 156 8.98 -5.48 -9.02
N LEU A 157 8.48 -5.83 -10.21
CA LEU A 157 7.74 -7.07 -10.37
C LEU A 157 8.63 -8.25 -10.00
N THR A 158 8.11 -9.14 -9.14
CA THR A 158 8.72 -10.43 -8.83
C THR A 158 7.81 -11.56 -9.32
N VAL A 159 8.41 -12.68 -9.70
CA VAL A 159 7.69 -13.86 -10.15
C VAL A 159 7.89 -14.98 -9.14
N GLU A 160 6.86 -15.19 -8.33
CA GLU A 160 6.89 -16.24 -7.32
C GLU A 160 6.62 -17.62 -7.95
N PRO A 161 7.34 -18.67 -7.53
CA PRO A 161 7.08 -20.04 -8.00
C PRO A 161 5.62 -20.45 -7.80
N LYS A 162 5.08 -21.22 -8.74
CA LYS A 162 3.70 -21.73 -8.74
C LYS A 162 2.60 -20.68 -8.95
N THR A 163 2.94 -19.43 -9.28
CA THR A 163 1.94 -18.43 -9.68
C THR A 163 1.51 -18.60 -11.15
N ALA A 164 0.40 -17.96 -11.51
CA ALA A 164 -0.06 -17.97 -12.92
C ALA A 164 1.00 -17.31 -13.83
N LEU A 165 1.59 -16.21 -13.41
CA LEU A 165 2.63 -15.51 -14.17
C LEU A 165 3.87 -16.38 -14.38
N HIS A 166 4.33 -17.11 -13.34
CA HIS A 166 5.43 -18.09 -13.48
C HIS A 166 5.13 -19.12 -14.56
N ASN A 167 3.94 -19.72 -14.51
CA ASN A 167 3.51 -20.72 -15.51
C ASN A 167 3.40 -20.12 -16.93
N PHE A 168 3.01 -18.88 -17.07
CA PHE A 168 2.92 -18.21 -18.38
C PHE A 168 4.30 -17.90 -18.95
N ILE A 169 5.25 -17.52 -18.12
CA ILE A 169 6.66 -17.31 -18.53
C ILE A 169 7.29 -18.66 -18.94
N ASP A 170 7.10 -19.73 -18.17
CA ASP A 170 7.60 -21.07 -18.48
C ASP A 170 7.05 -21.62 -19.81
N LYS A 171 5.81 -21.25 -20.13
CA LYS A 171 5.17 -21.61 -21.41
C LYS A 171 5.53 -20.67 -22.57
N GLY A 172 6.37 -19.66 -22.34
CA GLY A 172 6.77 -18.67 -23.34
C GLY A 172 5.66 -17.71 -23.77
N LEU A 173 4.58 -17.59 -22.99
CA LEU A 173 3.49 -16.62 -23.26
C LEU A 173 3.90 -15.19 -22.92
N TYR A 174 4.77 -15.04 -21.92
CA TYR A 174 5.42 -13.76 -21.58
C TYR A 174 6.94 -13.96 -21.52
N PRO A 175 7.73 -12.93 -21.85
CA PRO A 175 9.17 -13.00 -21.69
C PRO A 175 9.54 -13.06 -20.19
N PRO A 176 10.72 -13.60 -19.85
CA PRO A 176 11.22 -13.55 -18.48
C PRO A 176 11.43 -12.11 -18.02
N LEU A 177 11.54 -11.92 -16.71
CA LEU A 177 11.91 -10.62 -16.14
C LEU A 177 13.32 -10.24 -16.62
N ASP A 178 13.48 -8.95 -16.90
CA ASP A 178 14.78 -8.35 -17.26
C ASP A 178 15.22 -7.42 -16.11
N GLU A 179 16.26 -7.84 -15.39
CA GLU A 179 16.79 -7.08 -14.25
C GLU A 179 17.39 -5.73 -14.69
N GLU A 180 17.95 -5.65 -15.91
CA GLU A 180 18.50 -4.41 -16.42
C GLU A 180 17.39 -3.39 -16.75
N VAL A 181 16.29 -3.85 -17.32
CA VAL A 181 15.10 -3.01 -17.53
C VAL A 181 14.54 -2.54 -16.19
N ALA A 182 14.42 -3.42 -15.20
CA ALA A 182 13.96 -3.05 -13.87
C ALA A 182 14.89 -2.01 -13.22
N ARG A 183 16.22 -2.15 -13.37
CA ARG A 183 17.21 -1.17 -12.90
C ARG A 183 17.01 0.20 -13.55
N GLN A 184 16.84 0.23 -14.88
CA GLN A 184 16.59 1.49 -15.62
C GLN A 184 15.30 2.17 -15.19
N HIS A 185 14.22 1.40 -14.96
CA HIS A 185 12.96 1.93 -14.43
C HIS A 185 13.12 2.53 -13.04
N PHE A 186 13.89 1.87 -12.19
CA PHE A 186 14.22 2.36 -10.86
C PHE A 186 14.98 3.69 -10.90
N GLU A 187 16.04 3.76 -11.70
CA GLU A 187 16.83 5.00 -11.87
C GLU A 187 15.95 6.15 -12.39
N HIS A 188 15.06 5.84 -13.35
CA HIS A 188 14.11 6.82 -13.87
C HIS A 188 13.17 7.34 -12.79
N LEU A 189 12.64 6.45 -11.94
CA LEU A 189 11.80 6.81 -10.79
C LEU A 189 12.51 7.82 -9.87
N ILE A 190 13.76 7.55 -9.49
CA ILE A 190 14.55 8.43 -8.61
C ILE A 190 14.72 9.82 -9.21
N ILE A 191 15.02 9.90 -10.52
CA ILE A 191 15.17 11.18 -11.23
C ILE A 191 13.84 11.95 -11.24
N LYS A 192 12.74 11.27 -11.52
CA LYS A 192 11.42 11.90 -11.60
C LYS A 192 10.91 12.39 -10.25
N GLN A 193 11.10 11.62 -9.18
CA GLN A 193 10.74 12.04 -7.83
C GLN A 193 11.47 13.32 -7.42
N LYS A 194 12.78 13.41 -7.66
CA LYS A 194 13.57 14.62 -7.38
C LYS A 194 13.02 15.85 -8.12
N ASN A 195 12.67 15.68 -9.39
CA ASN A 195 12.16 16.77 -10.22
C ASN A 195 10.74 17.20 -9.82
N ALA A 196 9.94 16.31 -9.25
CA ALA A 196 8.60 16.60 -8.75
C ALA A 196 8.59 17.23 -7.35
N GLY A 197 9.75 17.42 -6.71
CA GLY A 197 9.85 17.94 -5.33
C GLY A 197 9.35 16.98 -4.27
N LEU A 198 9.14 15.71 -4.63
CA LEU A 198 8.77 14.66 -3.70
C LEU A 198 10.01 14.19 -2.96
N CYS A 199 9.91 14.06 -1.64
CA CYS A 199 10.97 13.47 -0.84
C CYS A 199 11.28 12.05 -1.35
N THR A 200 12.57 11.77 -1.52
CA THR A 200 13.02 10.45 -1.97
C THR A 200 12.72 9.44 -0.87
N MET A 201 11.71 8.62 -1.06
CA MET A 201 11.54 7.46 -0.21
C MET A 201 12.57 6.39 -0.58
N ARG A 202 13.04 5.64 0.41
CA ARG A 202 13.93 4.53 0.14
C ARG A 202 13.16 3.49 -0.69
N PRO A 203 13.61 3.16 -1.90
CA PRO A 203 12.97 2.11 -2.68
C PRO A 203 13.14 0.78 -1.97
N LEU A 204 12.06 0.04 -1.85
CA LEU A 204 12.11 -1.32 -1.37
C LEU A 204 12.52 -2.22 -2.53
N ILE A 205 13.71 -2.79 -2.44
CA ILE A 205 14.08 -3.94 -3.25
C ILE A 205 13.49 -5.15 -2.52
N LEU A 206 12.48 -5.79 -3.10
CA LEU A 206 12.02 -7.09 -2.63
C LEU A 206 13.09 -8.12 -2.99
N VAL A 207 13.90 -8.50 -2.01
CA VAL A 207 14.71 -9.71 -2.09
C VAL A 207 13.81 -10.88 -1.70
N SER A 208 13.72 -11.89 -2.56
CA SER A 208 12.93 -13.10 -2.37
C SER A 208 13.10 -13.70 -0.97
N GLN A 209 11.99 -14.12 -0.37
CA GLN A 209 11.79 -14.93 0.84
C GLN A 209 11.26 -14.19 2.07
N SER A 210 10.44 -13.22 1.93
CA SER A 210 9.51 -12.75 2.96
C SER A 210 9.01 -11.38 2.54
N ILE A 211 7.72 -11.26 2.35
CA ILE A 211 7.08 -9.97 2.04
C ILE A 211 7.27 -9.07 3.24
N PHE A 212 8.20 -8.13 3.13
CA PHE A 212 8.34 -7.03 4.08
C PHE A 212 7.68 -5.79 3.48
N LEU A 213 6.54 -5.42 3.99
CA LEU A 213 5.97 -4.12 3.74
C LEU A 213 6.67 -3.12 4.66
N PHE A 214 7.57 -2.32 4.13
CA PHE A 214 8.07 -1.15 4.85
C PHE A 214 7.29 0.06 4.37
N ILE A 215 6.41 0.56 5.20
CA ILE A 215 5.87 1.90 5.05
C ILE A 215 6.91 2.82 5.66
N ILE A 216 7.65 3.50 4.80
CA ILE A 216 8.63 4.48 5.24
C ILE A 216 8.02 5.85 5.01
N ARG A 217 7.53 6.45 6.07
CA ARG A 217 7.29 7.88 6.12
C ARG A 217 8.64 8.60 6.22
N ASP A 218 8.71 9.82 5.70
CA ASP A 218 9.86 10.73 5.72
C ASP A 218 10.68 10.61 7.02
N ILE A 219 11.89 10.03 6.93
CA ILE A 219 12.61 9.61 8.14
C ILE A 219 13.77 10.54 8.43
N GLY A 220 13.53 11.38 9.42
CA GLY A 220 14.54 11.81 10.36
C GLY A 220 14.47 11.12 11.72
N LYS A 221 13.60 10.09 11.91
CA LYS A 221 13.39 9.43 13.22
C LYS A 221 13.17 7.93 13.04
N GLU A 222 13.78 7.14 13.91
CA GLU A 222 13.63 5.68 14.01
C GLU A 222 12.25 5.35 14.60
N ASP A 223 11.35 4.79 13.80
CA ASP A 223 9.96 4.52 14.19
C ASP A 223 9.74 3.04 14.52
N LEU A 224 9.02 2.76 15.61
CA LEU A 224 8.56 1.42 15.98
C LEU A 224 7.26 1.08 15.26
N ILE A 225 7.28 0.05 14.41
CA ILE A 225 6.08 -0.47 13.76
C ILE A 225 5.75 -1.84 14.35
N TRP A 226 4.55 -1.97 14.90
CA TRP A 226 4.03 -3.25 15.37
C TRP A 226 3.03 -3.82 14.36
N VAL A 227 3.25 -5.07 13.98
CA VAL A 227 2.35 -5.79 13.08
C VAL A 227 1.55 -6.79 13.90
N LEU A 228 0.23 -6.63 13.90
CA LEU A 228 -0.72 -7.54 14.56
C LEU A 228 -1.38 -8.42 13.50
N GLY A 229 -1.27 -9.73 13.63
CA GLY A 229 -1.91 -10.67 12.71
C GLY A 229 -1.46 -12.12 12.91
N LEU A 230 -2.17 -13.05 12.29
CA LEU A 230 -2.11 -14.50 12.51
C LEU A 230 -0.81 -15.22 12.09
N ARG A 231 0.21 -14.52 11.60
CA ARG A 231 1.53 -15.11 11.33
C ARG A 231 2.63 -14.18 11.83
N HIS A 232 3.50 -14.73 12.65
CA HIS A 232 4.62 -14.08 13.33
C HIS A 232 5.53 -13.33 12.35
N ILE A 233 5.44 -12.03 12.33
CA ILE A 233 6.50 -11.17 11.78
C ILE A 233 6.71 -10.07 12.80
N HIS A 234 7.83 -10.16 13.53
CA HIS A 234 8.26 -9.13 14.46
C HIS A 234 9.29 -8.25 13.76
N PHE A 235 9.01 -6.97 13.65
CA PHE A 235 10.02 -5.96 13.35
C PHE A 235 9.94 -4.86 14.39
N ILE A 236 11.09 -4.57 14.97
CA ILE A 236 11.31 -3.45 15.88
C ILE A 236 12.16 -2.45 15.11
N MET A 237 11.62 -1.27 14.78
CA MET A 237 12.38 -0.08 14.49
C MET A 237 12.00 1.00 15.49
N ALA A 238 12.99 1.67 16.05
CA ALA A 238 12.81 2.56 17.18
C ALA A 238 12.29 3.94 16.75
N ASN A 239 11.31 4.47 17.52
CA ASN A 239 10.89 5.86 17.78
C ASN A 239 9.58 6.43 17.20
N ALA A 240 8.72 5.70 16.49
CA ALA A 240 7.31 6.05 16.41
C ALA A 240 6.43 4.80 16.51
N VAL A 241 5.30 4.90 17.18
CA VAL A 241 4.44 3.74 17.42
C VAL A 241 3.28 3.77 16.44
N GLY A 242 3.25 2.81 15.55
CA GLY A 242 2.12 2.53 14.67
C GLY A 242 1.51 1.18 14.97
N ILE A 243 0.18 1.08 14.91
CA ILE A 243 -0.54 -0.20 14.96
C ILE A 243 -0.85 -0.62 13.54
N PHE A 244 -0.39 -1.80 13.18
CA PHE A 244 -0.64 -2.43 11.91
C PHE A 244 -1.62 -3.58 12.11
N ALA A 245 -2.83 -3.48 11.59
CA ALA A 245 -3.79 -4.57 11.56
C ALA A 245 -3.69 -5.27 10.19
N ILE A 246 -3.22 -6.52 10.18
CA ILE A 246 -3.25 -7.37 9.00
C ILE A 246 -4.61 -8.07 8.96
N ILE A 247 -5.41 -7.72 7.96
CA ILE A 247 -6.78 -8.20 7.76
C ILE A 247 -6.87 -9.10 6.55
#